data_ed87fc3f87bfb1498b9df8401978d068
#
_entry.id   ed87fc3f87bfb1498b9df8401978d068
#
_cell.length_a   1.000
_cell.length_b   1.000
_cell.length_c   1.000
_cell.angle_alpha   90.00
_cell.angle_beta   90.00
_cell.angle_gamma   90.00
#
_symmetry.space_group_name_H-M   'P 1'
#
loop_
_entity.id
_entity.type
_entity.pdbx_description
1 polymer ?
#
loop_
_entity_poly.entity_id
_entity_poly.type
_entity_poly.pdbx_seq_one_letter_code
_entity_poly.pdbx_strand_id
1 'polypeptide(L)'
;MTQTTVNLTTAPSHVVLAAAGKTVLRPGGRAATEQLFEWANFQPGETVLELASGLGNSAIALAKRYNVQVVGIERDPDRVAIAQVKARSAGLDHRVEFIQGNIFQLKTISASFDYVLAEAILTMQTSAGKAKILTGVRDRLKVGGKFLSHELLARDHLESLRPDLTQVTRVNATPLPERDWINTFAQLGLTVTQRQIGAMRLLEPIQVLRDEGVIQTVQIVWNILTQPLIRDRILMMRRVFTQHQQDLGYIALCAVREL
;
A
#
# COMPACT_ATOMS: atom_id res chain seq x y z
N MET A 1 -6.55 25.41 -15.20
CA MET A 1 -6.65 24.17 -14.41
C MET A 1 -6.71 24.58 -12.95
N THR A 2 -7.87 24.55 -12.35
CA THR A 2 -8.09 24.86 -10.93
C THR A 2 -7.46 23.75 -10.11
N GLN A 3 -6.29 24.01 -9.53
CA GLN A 3 -5.75 23.15 -8.46
C GLN A 3 -6.75 23.17 -7.33
N THR A 4 -7.47 22.07 -7.13
CA THR A 4 -8.28 21.87 -5.94
C THR A 4 -7.31 21.83 -4.77
N THR A 5 -7.21 22.91 -4.02
CA THR A 5 -6.37 23.01 -2.82
C THR A 5 -6.88 21.97 -1.82
N VAL A 6 -6.15 20.89 -1.66
CA VAL A 6 -6.48 19.82 -0.70
C VAL A 6 -6.44 20.41 0.70
N ASN A 7 -7.55 20.40 1.41
CA ASN A 7 -7.61 20.84 2.80
C ASN A 7 -6.88 19.83 3.71
N LEU A 8 -5.63 20.10 4.03
CA LEU A 8 -4.77 19.22 4.85
C LEU A 8 -5.29 19.01 6.27
N THR A 9 -6.17 19.89 6.78
CA THR A 9 -6.76 19.74 8.12
C THR A 9 -7.67 18.50 8.20
N THR A 10 -8.42 18.23 7.12
CA THR A 10 -9.38 17.12 7.04
C THR A 10 -8.90 15.96 6.16
N ALA A 11 -7.81 16.15 5.43
CA ALA A 11 -7.27 15.16 4.51
C ALA A 11 -6.88 13.86 5.21
N PRO A 12 -7.00 12.70 4.54
CA PRO A 12 -6.47 11.43 5.01
C PRO A 12 -4.96 11.48 5.28
N SER A 13 -4.48 10.66 6.21
CA SER A 13 -3.07 10.63 6.63
C SER A 13 -2.10 10.45 5.48
N HIS A 14 -2.40 9.57 4.53
CA HIS A 14 -1.54 9.32 3.38
C HIS A 14 -1.37 10.55 2.48
N VAL A 15 -2.39 11.42 2.40
CA VAL A 15 -2.32 12.69 1.65
C VAL A 15 -1.40 13.68 2.38
N VAL A 16 -1.53 13.78 3.71
CA VAL A 16 -0.67 14.63 4.53
C VAL A 16 0.79 14.19 4.47
N LEU A 17 1.03 12.88 4.56
CA LEU A 17 2.38 12.30 4.47
C LEU A 17 2.99 12.52 3.09
N ALA A 18 2.21 12.34 2.03
CA ALA A 18 2.65 12.65 0.67
C ALA A 18 2.95 14.15 0.48
N ALA A 19 2.13 15.04 1.03
CA ALA A 19 2.37 16.50 1.03
C ALA A 19 3.64 16.87 1.81
N ALA A 20 3.97 16.12 2.88
CA ALA A 20 5.25 16.26 3.58
C ALA A 20 6.45 15.77 2.74
N GLY A 21 6.21 15.05 1.65
CA GLY A 21 7.25 14.50 0.77
C GLY A 21 7.54 13.01 0.97
N LYS A 22 6.78 12.29 1.82
CA LYS A 22 6.95 10.83 1.96
C LYS A 22 6.46 10.10 0.71
N THR A 23 7.27 9.16 0.24
CA THR A 23 6.98 8.30 -0.91
C THR A 23 6.61 6.88 -0.49
N VAL A 24 7.10 6.41 0.66
CA VAL A 24 6.80 5.10 1.23
C VAL A 24 5.76 5.27 2.35
N LEU A 25 4.51 4.89 2.07
CA LEU A 25 3.35 5.12 2.93
C LEU A 25 2.80 3.84 3.57
N ARG A 26 3.63 2.81 3.71
CA ARG A 26 3.25 1.48 4.21
C ARG A 26 3.89 1.18 5.56
N PRO A 27 3.20 0.42 6.43
CA PRO A 27 3.56 0.28 7.84
C PRO A 27 4.92 -0.39 8.10
N GLY A 28 5.32 -1.36 7.27
CA GLY A 28 6.63 -2.04 7.36
C GLY A 28 7.73 -1.43 6.47
N GLY A 29 7.43 -0.31 5.79
CA GLY A 29 8.38 0.39 4.92
C GLY A 29 8.84 -0.43 3.69
N ARG A 30 9.96 -0.04 3.11
CA ARG A 30 10.56 -0.73 1.96
C ARG A 30 10.93 -2.17 2.27
N ALA A 31 11.43 -2.45 3.47
CA ALA A 31 11.91 -3.79 3.83
C ALA A 31 10.82 -4.86 3.71
N ALA A 32 9.59 -4.55 4.14
CA ALA A 32 8.48 -5.48 3.99
C ALA A 32 8.06 -5.68 2.52
N THR A 33 8.15 -4.64 1.70
CA THR A 33 7.93 -4.74 0.25
C THR A 33 8.99 -5.60 -0.43
N GLU A 34 10.27 -5.40 -0.09
CA GLU A 34 11.37 -6.22 -0.63
C GLU A 34 11.18 -7.69 -0.25
N GLN A 35 10.72 -7.98 0.97
CA GLN A 35 10.41 -9.34 1.37
C GLN A 35 9.28 -9.96 0.54
N LEU A 36 8.23 -9.20 0.22
CA LEU A 36 7.19 -9.65 -0.71
C LEU A 36 7.76 -9.98 -2.09
N PHE A 37 8.67 -9.15 -2.58
CA PHE A 37 9.29 -9.34 -3.89
C PHE A 37 10.21 -10.56 -3.92
N GLU A 38 10.94 -10.83 -2.84
CA GLU A 38 11.71 -12.07 -2.68
C GLU A 38 10.81 -13.31 -2.70
N TRP A 39 9.68 -13.29 -1.99
CA TRP A 39 8.73 -14.40 -1.98
C TRP A 39 8.01 -14.60 -3.32
N ALA A 40 7.79 -13.52 -4.05
CA ALA A 40 7.23 -13.60 -5.38
C ALA A 40 8.13 -14.41 -6.31
N ASN A 41 9.43 -14.14 -6.28
CA ASN A 41 10.42 -14.76 -7.18
C ASN A 41 10.05 -14.52 -8.66
N PHE A 42 9.79 -13.26 -9.00
CA PHE A 42 9.34 -12.83 -10.32
C PHE A 42 10.25 -13.33 -11.44
N GLN A 43 9.66 -13.81 -12.53
CA GLN A 43 10.37 -14.18 -13.73
C GLN A 43 10.13 -13.14 -14.85
N PRO A 44 11.13 -12.89 -15.72
CA PRO A 44 10.95 -11.97 -16.84
C PRO A 44 9.74 -12.34 -17.71
N GLY A 45 8.94 -11.33 -18.06
CA GLY A 45 7.75 -11.50 -18.90
C GLY A 45 6.47 -11.86 -18.15
N GLU A 46 6.54 -12.21 -16.86
CA GLU A 46 5.35 -12.42 -16.04
C GLU A 46 4.56 -11.12 -15.83
N THR A 47 3.30 -11.25 -15.47
CA THR A 47 2.32 -10.17 -15.37
C THR A 47 1.95 -9.88 -13.92
N VAL A 48 1.92 -8.60 -13.55
CA VAL A 48 1.56 -8.11 -12.22
C VAL A 48 0.40 -7.13 -12.31
N LEU A 49 -0.61 -7.29 -11.47
CA LEU A 49 -1.64 -6.28 -11.23
C LEU A 49 -1.35 -5.57 -9.89
N GLU A 50 -1.08 -4.27 -9.91
CA GLU A 50 -0.93 -3.47 -8.69
C GLU A 50 -2.23 -2.74 -8.37
N LEU A 51 -2.78 -2.98 -7.17
CA LEU A 51 -4.01 -2.34 -6.69
C LEU A 51 -3.70 -1.01 -6.01
N ALA A 52 -4.46 0.04 -6.35
CA ALA A 52 -4.27 1.40 -5.85
C ALA A 52 -2.82 1.88 -6.03
N SER A 53 -2.33 1.79 -7.26
CA SER A 53 -0.92 2.02 -7.63
C SER A 53 -0.41 3.44 -7.35
N GLY A 54 -1.30 4.37 -7.00
CA GLY A 54 -0.93 5.73 -6.64
C GLY A 54 -0.13 6.43 -7.74
N LEU A 55 1.10 6.85 -7.43
CA LEU A 55 2.01 7.51 -8.36
C LEU A 55 2.89 6.53 -9.16
N GLY A 56 2.60 5.23 -9.11
CA GLY A 56 3.25 4.19 -9.91
C GLY A 56 4.66 3.79 -9.47
N ASN A 57 5.08 4.14 -8.26
CA ASN A 57 6.46 3.91 -7.82
C ASN A 57 6.80 2.42 -7.75
N SER A 58 5.92 1.58 -7.20
CA SER A 58 6.13 0.13 -7.10
C SER A 58 6.06 -0.54 -8.46
N ALA A 59 5.07 -0.19 -9.31
CA ALA A 59 4.93 -0.71 -10.67
C ALA A 59 6.20 -0.48 -11.51
N ILE A 60 6.70 0.77 -11.49
CA ILE A 60 7.92 1.15 -12.22
C ILE A 60 9.14 0.40 -11.67
N ALA A 61 9.26 0.28 -10.34
CA ALA A 61 10.36 -0.45 -9.72
C ALA A 61 10.34 -1.95 -10.08
N LEU A 62 9.17 -2.58 -10.07
CA LEU A 62 8.96 -3.97 -10.48
C LEU A 62 9.37 -4.21 -11.93
N ALA A 63 8.84 -3.42 -12.85
CA ALA A 63 9.14 -3.55 -14.27
C ALA A 63 10.64 -3.36 -14.56
N LYS A 64 11.27 -2.36 -13.91
CA LYS A 64 12.68 -2.07 -14.06
C LYS A 64 13.58 -3.18 -13.53
N ARG A 65 13.25 -3.75 -12.36
CA ARG A 65 14.11 -4.70 -11.65
C ARG A 65 13.94 -6.12 -12.14
N TYR A 66 12.71 -6.53 -12.43
CA TYR A 66 12.39 -7.93 -12.72
C TYR A 66 11.97 -8.19 -14.18
N ASN A 67 11.89 -7.14 -14.99
CA ASN A 67 11.50 -7.28 -16.40
C ASN A 67 10.08 -7.86 -16.60
N VAL A 68 9.18 -7.59 -15.64
CA VAL A 68 7.77 -8.00 -15.66
C VAL A 68 6.89 -6.96 -16.36
N GLN A 69 5.70 -7.39 -16.80
CA GLN A 69 4.64 -6.50 -17.30
C GLN A 69 3.74 -6.10 -16.13
N VAL A 70 3.49 -4.82 -15.92
CA VAL A 70 2.70 -4.34 -14.79
C VAL A 70 1.51 -3.53 -15.25
N VAL A 71 0.33 -3.86 -14.73
CA VAL A 71 -0.87 -3.04 -14.84
C VAL A 71 -1.17 -2.45 -13.47
N GLY A 72 -1.08 -1.13 -13.34
CA GLY A 72 -1.45 -0.41 -12.14
C GLY A 72 -2.88 0.14 -12.24
N ILE A 73 -3.75 -0.21 -11.28
CA ILE A 73 -5.09 0.37 -11.18
C ILE A 73 -5.11 1.46 -10.10
N GLU A 74 -5.56 2.66 -10.48
CA GLU A 74 -5.71 3.80 -9.57
C GLU A 74 -7.04 4.51 -9.86
N ARG A 75 -7.70 4.98 -8.80
CA ARG A 75 -8.99 5.66 -8.92
C ARG A 75 -8.87 7.13 -9.33
N ASP A 76 -7.82 7.78 -8.86
CA ASP A 76 -7.57 9.21 -9.06
C ASP A 76 -6.94 9.44 -10.44
N PRO A 77 -7.63 10.14 -11.39
CA PRO A 77 -7.12 10.37 -12.73
C PRO A 77 -5.84 11.20 -12.76
N ASP A 78 -5.66 12.14 -11.83
CA ASP A 78 -4.45 12.97 -11.76
C ASP A 78 -3.23 12.11 -11.39
N ARG A 79 -3.41 11.18 -10.45
CA ARG A 79 -2.36 10.21 -10.07
C ARG A 79 -2.03 9.27 -11.23
N VAL A 80 -3.03 8.79 -11.95
CA VAL A 80 -2.82 7.99 -13.18
C VAL A 80 -1.99 8.76 -14.19
N ALA A 81 -2.34 10.02 -14.48
CA ALA A 81 -1.60 10.84 -15.41
C ALA A 81 -0.14 11.05 -14.99
N ILE A 82 0.11 11.32 -13.70
CA ILE A 82 1.46 11.45 -13.15
C ILE A 82 2.24 10.14 -13.27
N ALA A 83 1.62 9.02 -12.95
CA ALA A 83 2.24 7.70 -13.02
C ALA A 83 2.62 7.33 -14.47
N GLN A 84 1.76 7.62 -15.44
CA GLN A 84 2.03 7.45 -16.87
C GLN A 84 3.21 8.30 -17.34
N VAL A 85 3.30 9.57 -16.90
CA VAL A 85 4.44 10.45 -17.20
C VAL A 85 5.73 9.85 -16.63
N LYS A 86 5.70 9.37 -15.39
CA LYS A 86 6.87 8.73 -14.76
C LYS A 86 7.32 7.47 -15.50
N ALA A 87 6.38 6.61 -15.92
CA ALA A 87 6.71 5.42 -16.69
C ALA A 87 7.39 5.76 -18.02
N ARG A 88 6.86 6.73 -18.77
CA ARG A 88 7.48 7.23 -20.00
C ARG A 88 8.86 7.83 -19.75
N SER A 89 9.01 8.65 -18.71
CA SER A 89 10.32 9.25 -18.35
C SER A 89 11.36 8.21 -17.95
N ALA A 90 10.91 7.06 -17.46
CA ALA A 90 11.78 5.91 -17.15
C ALA A 90 12.02 4.99 -18.35
N GLY A 91 11.40 5.24 -19.52
CA GLY A 91 11.46 4.39 -20.71
C GLY A 91 10.75 3.04 -20.52
N LEU A 92 9.75 2.98 -19.64
CA LEU A 92 9.06 1.75 -19.23
C LEU A 92 7.58 1.71 -19.64
N ASP A 93 7.11 2.66 -20.45
CA ASP A 93 5.74 2.73 -20.94
C ASP A 93 5.31 1.53 -21.78
N HIS A 94 6.26 0.79 -22.34
CA HIS A 94 6.02 -0.48 -23.04
C HIS A 94 5.84 -1.69 -22.07
N ARG A 95 6.09 -1.51 -20.76
CA ARG A 95 5.99 -2.56 -19.72
C ARG A 95 5.04 -2.22 -18.59
N VAL A 96 4.73 -0.93 -18.41
CA VAL A 96 3.89 -0.46 -17.31
C VAL A 96 2.74 0.33 -17.87
N GLU A 97 1.54 -0.18 -17.67
CA GLU A 97 0.29 0.48 -17.99
C GLU A 97 -0.38 0.96 -16.71
N PHE A 98 -0.89 2.18 -16.69
CA PHE A 98 -1.73 2.68 -15.60
C PHE A 98 -3.13 2.97 -16.13
N ILE A 99 -4.12 2.34 -15.50
CA ILE A 99 -5.53 2.48 -15.84
C ILE A 99 -6.30 3.16 -14.71
N GLN A 100 -7.17 4.10 -15.07
CA GLN A 100 -8.14 4.62 -14.12
C GLN A 100 -9.19 3.57 -13.84
N GLY A 101 -9.34 3.18 -12.56
CA GLY A 101 -10.29 2.15 -12.20
C GLY A 101 -10.56 2.06 -10.71
N ASN A 102 -11.52 1.21 -10.36
CA ASN A 102 -11.94 1.00 -8.98
C ASN A 102 -11.62 -0.44 -8.56
N ILE A 103 -10.82 -0.61 -7.51
CA ILE A 103 -10.43 -1.91 -6.96
C ILE A 103 -11.62 -2.77 -6.52
N PHE A 104 -12.79 -2.18 -6.32
CA PHE A 104 -14.04 -2.92 -6.07
C PHE A 104 -14.70 -3.48 -7.33
N GLN A 105 -14.14 -3.20 -8.50
CA GLN A 105 -14.69 -3.59 -9.81
C GLN A 105 -13.65 -4.33 -10.66
N LEU A 106 -12.76 -5.13 -10.05
CA LEU A 106 -11.69 -5.85 -10.76
C LEU A 106 -12.20 -6.78 -11.87
N LYS A 107 -13.47 -7.18 -11.81
CA LYS A 107 -14.13 -7.94 -12.89
C LYS A 107 -14.15 -7.22 -14.24
N THR A 108 -13.99 -5.90 -14.27
CA THR A 108 -13.90 -5.12 -15.51
C THR A 108 -12.56 -5.32 -16.25
N ILE A 109 -11.56 -5.87 -15.56
CA ILE A 109 -10.28 -6.26 -16.15
C ILE A 109 -10.45 -7.69 -16.66
N SER A 110 -10.33 -7.90 -17.98
CA SER A 110 -10.47 -9.24 -18.57
C SER A 110 -9.23 -10.11 -18.40
N ALA A 111 -8.05 -9.50 -18.26
CA ALA A 111 -6.78 -10.21 -18.12
C ALA A 111 -6.67 -10.96 -16.78
N SER A 112 -5.89 -12.05 -16.80
CA SER A 112 -5.42 -12.75 -15.60
C SER A 112 -3.92 -12.55 -15.43
N PHE A 113 -3.47 -12.54 -14.16
CA PHE A 113 -2.11 -12.17 -13.78
C PHE A 113 -1.40 -13.29 -13.02
N ASP A 114 -0.09 -13.32 -13.14
CA ASP A 114 0.74 -14.23 -12.34
C ASP A 114 0.81 -13.74 -10.88
N TYR A 115 0.77 -12.40 -10.70
CA TYR A 115 0.80 -11.78 -9.39
C TYR A 115 -0.24 -10.65 -9.27
N VAL A 116 -0.77 -10.48 -8.05
CA VAL A 116 -1.48 -9.27 -7.65
C VAL A 116 -0.75 -8.69 -6.44
N LEU A 117 -0.48 -7.38 -6.45
CA LEU A 117 0.16 -6.64 -5.36
C LEU A 117 -0.83 -5.65 -4.75
N ALA A 118 -0.97 -5.66 -3.43
CA ALA A 118 -1.76 -4.70 -2.67
C ALA A 118 -1.00 -4.26 -1.41
N GLU A 119 -0.69 -2.97 -1.30
CA GLU A 119 0.05 -2.43 -0.17
C GLU A 119 -0.73 -1.34 0.55
N ALA A 120 -1.01 -1.56 1.84
CA ALA A 120 -1.71 -0.64 2.75
C ALA A 120 -3.09 -0.19 2.24
N ILE A 121 -3.80 -1.05 1.51
CA ILE A 121 -5.10 -0.72 0.94
C ILE A 121 -6.25 -1.53 1.58
N LEU A 122 -6.05 -2.80 1.91
CA LEU A 122 -7.09 -3.63 2.52
C LEU A 122 -7.42 -3.16 3.94
N THR A 123 -6.43 -2.73 4.71
CA THR A 123 -6.64 -2.15 6.04
C THR A 123 -7.64 -0.99 6.03
N MET A 124 -7.68 -0.22 4.95
CA MET A 124 -8.59 0.94 4.80
C MET A 124 -10.02 0.55 4.40
N GLN A 125 -10.33 -0.75 4.35
CA GLN A 125 -11.63 -1.25 3.91
C GLN A 125 -12.40 -1.92 5.04
N THR A 126 -13.73 -1.83 4.98
CA THR A 126 -14.61 -2.63 5.84
C THR A 126 -14.44 -4.13 5.55
N SER A 127 -14.93 -5.01 6.43
CA SER A 127 -14.87 -6.46 6.21
C SER A 127 -15.52 -6.87 4.89
N ALA A 128 -16.69 -6.30 4.56
CA ALA A 128 -17.36 -6.53 3.28
C ALA A 128 -16.53 -6.00 2.09
N GLY A 129 -15.87 -4.85 2.27
CA GLY A 129 -14.97 -4.27 1.27
C GLY A 129 -13.74 -5.15 1.02
N LYS A 130 -13.10 -5.66 2.09
CA LYS A 130 -12.00 -6.62 1.98
C LYS A 130 -12.42 -7.87 1.19
N ALA A 131 -13.57 -8.48 1.57
CA ALA A 131 -14.07 -9.67 0.89
C ALA A 131 -14.31 -9.42 -0.60
N LYS A 132 -14.92 -8.28 -0.96
CA LYS A 132 -15.18 -7.92 -2.36
C LYS A 132 -13.89 -7.74 -3.17
N ILE A 133 -12.88 -7.06 -2.61
CA ILE A 133 -11.59 -6.87 -3.27
C ILE A 133 -10.89 -8.22 -3.42
N LEU A 134 -10.80 -9.01 -2.36
CA LEU A 134 -10.12 -10.32 -2.37
C LEU A 134 -10.78 -11.32 -3.33
N THR A 135 -12.12 -11.30 -3.44
CA THR A 135 -12.83 -12.08 -4.49
C THR A 135 -12.36 -11.63 -5.88
N GLY A 136 -12.30 -10.33 -6.13
CA GLY A 136 -11.79 -9.81 -7.40
C GLY A 136 -10.32 -10.16 -7.64
N VAL A 137 -9.48 -10.14 -6.61
CA VAL A 137 -8.07 -10.56 -6.67
C VAL A 137 -7.97 -12.03 -7.08
N ARG A 138 -8.68 -12.93 -6.38
CA ARG A 138 -8.71 -14.35 -6.72
C ARG A 138 -9.11 -14.56 -8.19
N ASP A 139 -10.15 -13.88 -8.64
CA ASP A 139 -10.68 -14.05 -10.01
C ASP A 139 -9.72 -13.49 -11.08
N ARG A 140 -8.80 -12.60 -10.72
CA ARG A 140 -7.78 -12.04 -11.64
C ARG A 140 -6.42 -12.75 -11.55
N LEU A 141 -6.15 -13.51 -10.52
CA LEU A 141 -4.97 -14.36 -10.46
C LEU A 141 -5.15 -15.58 -11.39
N LYS A 142 -4.09 -16.00 -12.03
CA LYS A 142 -3.99 -17.35 -12.62
C LYS A 142 -4.04 -18.40 -11.50
N VAL A 143 -4.44 -19.63 -11.80
CA VAL A 143 -4.28 -20.76 -10.87
C VAL A 143 -2.79 -20.91 -10.55
N GLY A 144 -2.45 -21.04 -9.26
CA GLY A 144 -1.06 -21.03 -8.78
C GLY A 144 -0.42 -19.63 -8.71
N GLY A 145 -1.12 -18.59 -9.20
CA GLY A 145 -0.66 -17.19 -9.10
C GLY A 145 -0.64 -16.70 -7.65
N LYS A 146 0.21 -15.70 -7.36
CA LYS A 146 0.47 -15.24 -6.00
C LYS A 146 -0.16 -13.88 -5.72
N PHE A 147 -0.81 -13.75 -4.58
CA PHE A 147 -1.26 -12.48 -4.01
C PHE A 147 -0.24 -12.00 -2.97
N LEU A 148 0.31 -10.83 -3.18
CA LEU A 148 1.29 -10.17 -2.33
C LEU A 148 0.59 -9.02 -1.60
N SER A 149 0.50 -9.09 -0.28
CA SER A 149 -0.20 -8.08 0.52
C SER A 149 0.65 -7.59 1.67
N HIS A 150 0.65 -6.27 1.89
CA HIS A 150 1.35 -5.60 2.99
C HIS A 150 0.38 -4.68 3.71
N GLU A 151 0.00 -5.02 4.94
CA GLU A 151 -1.09 -4.38 5.66
C GLU A 151 -0.72 -4.03 7.10
N LEU A 152 -1.56 -3.23 7.77
CA LEU A 152 -1.47 -3.05 9.21
C LEU A 152 -1.92 -4.31 9.93
N LEU A 153 -1.17 -4.65 10.98
CA LEU A 153 -1.49 -5.71 11.93
C LEU A 153 -1.99 -5.08 13.23
N ALA A 154 -3.14 -5.52 13.72
CA ALA A 154 -3.53 -5.33 15.11
C ALA A 154 -3.07 -6.57 15.90
N ARG A 155 -2.42 -6.36 17.05
CA ARG A 155 -2.06 -7.49 17.93
C ARG A 155 -3.19 -7.75 18.90
N ASP A 156 -3.25 -6.98 19.96
CA ASP A 156 -4.29 -7.07 20.99
C ASP A 156 -5.08 -5.75 21.05
N HIS A 157 -6.19 -5.71 21.78
CA HIS A 157 -6.95 -4.49 22.09
C HIS A 157 -7.45 -3.66 20.90
N LEU A 158 -7.91 -4.34 19.82
CA LEU A 158 -8.40 -3.70 18.60
C LEU A 158 -9.50 -2.65 18.85
N GLU A 159 -10.38 -2.84 19.84
CA GLU A 159 -11.49 -1.96 20.11
C GLU A 159 -11.05 -0.58 20.63
N SER A 160 -10.01 -0.53 21.48
CA SER A 160 -9.44 0.73 21.98
C SER A 160 -8.59 1.44 20.92
N LEU A 161 -7.96 0.68 20.03
CA LEU A 161 -7.10 1.18 18.96
C LEU A 161 -7.87 1.88 17.82
N ARG A 162 -9.04 1.37 17.44
CA ARG A 162 -9.80 1.84 16.28
C ARG A 162 -10.20 3.33 16.34
N PRO A 163 -10.74 3.87 17.44
CA PRO A 163 -11.10 5.28 17.52
C PRO A 163 -9.90 6.19 17.26
N ASP A 164 -8.76 5.91 17.92
CA ASP A 164 -7.54 6.69 17.81
C ASP A 164 -6.96 6.63 16.39
N LEU A 165 -6.92 5.43 15.79
CA LEU A 165 -6.49 5.28 14.40
C LEU A 165 -7.39 6.05 13.44
N THR A 166 -8.70 5.93 13.57
CA THR A 166 -9.66 6.63 12.70
C THR A 166 -9.51 8.14 12.84
N GLN A 167 -9.32 8.64 14.06
CA GLN A 167 -9.12 10.05 14.33
C GLN A 167 -7.87 10.61 13.64
N VAL A 168 -6.73 9.91 13.72
CA VAL A 168 -5.46 10.42 13.16
C VAL A 168 -5.29 10.14 11.68
N THR A 169 -5.80 9.00 11.20
CA THR A 169 -5.67 8.64 9.78
C THR A 169 -6.73 9.30 8.91
N ARG A 170 -7.85 9.73 9.49
CA ARG A 170 -9.05 10.26 8.78
C ARG A 170 -9.61 9.26 7.76
N VAL A 171 -9.39 7.98 8.00
CA VAL A 171 -9.99 6.87 7.24
C VAL A 171 -10.44 5.81 8.23
N ASN A 172 -11.44 5.03 7.85
CA ASN A 172 -11.92 3.93 8.67
C ASN A 172 -10.93 2.76 8.59
N ALA A 173 -9.80 2.87 9.30
CA ALA A 173 -8.79 1.82 9.34
C ALA A 173 -9.31 0.63 10.17
N THR A 174 -9.30 -0.55 9.57
CA THR A 174 -9.71 -1.80 10.21
C THR A 174 -8.59 -2.85 10.08
N PRO A 175 -7.47 -2.65 10.79
CA PRO A 175 -6.43 -3.66 10.87
C PRO A 175 -6.99 -4.93 11.49
N LEU A 176 -6.44 -6.08 11.15
CA LEU A 176 -6.85 -7.37 11.69
C LEU A 176 -5.69 -8.02 12.44
N PRO A 177 -5.97 -8.91 13.41
CA PRO A 177 -4.98 -9.84 13.94
C PRO A 177 -4.45 -10.78 12.86
N GLU A 178 -3.25 -11.33 13.06
CA GLU A 178 -2.62 -12.24 12.11
C GLU A 178 -3.54 -13.39 11.69
N ARG A 179 -4.16 -14.05 12.68
CA ARG A 179 -5.09 -15.15 12.45
C ARG A 179 -6.25 -14.76 11.54
N ASP A 180 -6.79 -13.55 11.73
CA ASP A 180 -7.96 -13.09 10.99
C ASP A 180 -7.59 -12.66 9.58
N TRP A 181 -6.38 -12.11 9.36
CA TRP A 181 -5.84 -11.89 8.01
C TRP A 181 -5.73 -13.20 7.25
N ILE A 182 -5.12 -14.25 7.85
CA ILE A 182 -4.96 -15.56 7.23
C ILE A 182 -6.33 -16.19 6.94
N ASN A 183 -7.25 -16.17 7.89
CA ASN A 183 -8.60 -16.71 7.71
C ASN A 183 -9.37 -15.98 6.61
N THR A 184 -9.25 -14.63 6.54
CA THR A 184 -9.92 -13.83 5.51
C THR A 184 -9.44 -14.21 4.10
N PHE A 185 -8.16 -14.53 3.93
CA PHE A 185 -7.62 -14.98 2.64
C PHE A 185 -8.08 -16.41 2.33
N ALA A 186 -7.97 -17.32 3.30
CA ALA A 186 -8.33 -18.73 3.12
C ALA A 186 -9.81 -18.92 2.75
N GLN A 187 -10.73 -18.18 3.36
CA GLN A 187 -12.16 -18.19 3.04
C GLN A 187 -12.47 -17.85 1.58
N LEU A 188 -11.54 -17.23 0.89
CA LEU A 188 -11.68 -16.79 -0.50
C LEU A 188 -10.79 -17.58 -1.48
N GLY A 189 -10.24 -18.73 -1.05
CA GLY A 189 -9.41 -19.59 -1.89
C GLY A 189 -8.01 -19.03 -2.16
N LEU A 190 -7.48 -18.27 -1.20
CA LEU A 190 -6.11 -17.73 -1.23
C LEU A 190 -5.36 -18.31 -0.03
N THR A 191 -4.54 -19.33 -0.25
CA THR A 191 -3.77 -20.00 0.81
C THR A 191 -2.48 -19.26 1.10
N VAL A 192 -2.34 -18.75 2.33
CA VAL A 192 -1.12 -18.04 2.77
C VAL A 192 0.02 -19.05 2.91
N THR A 193 1.06 -18.88 2.11
CA THR A 193 2.25 -19.74 2.08
C THR A 193 3.43 -19.12 2.82
N GLN A 194 3.52 -17.81 2.86
CA GLN A 194 4.60 -17.09 3.55
C GLN A 194 4.03 -15.86 4.25
N ARG A 195 4.57 -15.56 5.41
CA ARG A 195 4.19 -14.39 6.19
C ARG A 195 5.33 -13.83 7.00
N GLN A 196 5.31 -12.53 7.22
CA GLN A 196 6.20 -11.81 8.12
C GLN A 196 5.41 -10.76 8.88
N ILE A 197 5.67 -10.67 10.17
CA ILE A 197 5.12 -9.61 11.03
C ILE A 197 6.27 -8.77 11.61
N GLY A 198 5.98 -7.51 11.87
CA GLY A 198 6.95 -6.62 12.50
C GLY A 198 6.30 -5.39 13.12
N ALA A 199 7.12 -4.56 13.76
CA ALA A 199 6.66 -3.31 14.35
C ALA A 199 6.32 -2.28 13.27
N MET A 200 5.23 -1.52 13.47
CA MET A 200 4.88 -0.40 12.60
C MET A 200 5.75 0.81 12.96
N ARG A 201 6.66 1.20 12.06
CA ARG A 201 7.66 2.26 12.27
C ARG A 201 7.56 3.41 11.26
N LEU A 202 6.40 3.62 10.67
CA LEU A 202 6.16 4.52 9.54
C LEU A 202 6.69 5.95 9.76
N LEU A 203 6.66 6.46 11.00
CA LEU A 203 7.07 7.82 11.37
C LEU A 203 8.30 7.87 12.29
N GLU A 204 8.99 6.76 12.48
CA GLU A 204 10.26 6.75 13.20
C GLU A 204 11.37 7.37 12.33
N PRO A 205 12.19 8.32 12.86
CA PRO A 205 13.19 9.03 12.06
C PRO A 205 14.16 8.12 11.32
N ILE A 206 14.65 7.07 11.97
CA ILE A 206 15.58 6.09 11.38
C ILE A 206 14.89 5.32 10.24
N GLN A 207 13.61 4.96 10.41
CA GLN A 207 12.85 4.28 9.36
C GLN A 207 12.59 5.21 8.18
N VAL A 208 12.24 6.48 8.43
CA VAL A 208 12.07 7.48 7.37
C VAL A 208 13.37 7.63 6.57
N LEU A 209 14.51 7.71 7.25
CA LEU A 209 15.82 7.81 6.56
C LEU A 209 16.13 6.57 5.70
N ARG A 210 15.82 5.37 6.19
CA ARG A 210 16.00 4.11 5.43
C ARG A 210 15.07 4.01 4.22
N ASP A 211 13.83 4.44 4.38
CA ASP A 211 12.81 4.33 3.34
C ASP A 211 12.96 5.40 2.24
N GLU A 212 13.32 6.62 2.62
CA GLU A 212 13.30 7.79 1.71
C GLU A 212 14.72 8.19 1.25
N GLY A 213 15.75 7.80 1.99
CA GLY A 213 17.12 8.26 1.78
C GLY A 213 17.37 9.67 2.34
N VAL A 214 18.64 10.11 2.33
CA VAL A 214 19.07 11.35 2.99
C VAL A 214 18.38 12.59 2.39
N ILE A 215 18.43 12.74 1.07
CA ILE A 215 17.93 13.96 0.39
C ILE A 215 16.43 14.14 0.64
N GLN A 216 15.65 13.08 0.46
CA GLN A 216 14.20 13.13 0.64
C GLN A 216 13.84 13.31 2.12
N THR A 217 14.61 12.73 3.04
CA THR A 217 14.41 12.95 4.49
C THR A 217 14.62 14.41 4.87
N VAL A 218 15.65 15.06 4.35
CA VAL A 218 15.88 16.51 4.58
C VAL A 218 14.71 17.33 4.04
N GLN A 219 14.20 17.01 2.86
CA GLN A 219 13.01 17.66 2.30
C GLN A 219 11.77 17.48 3.20
N ILE A 220 11.55 16.26 3.72
CA ILE A 220 10.44 15.96 4.63
C ILE A 220 10.57 16.79 5.91
N VAL A 221 11.76 16.82 6.51
CA VAL A 221 12.01 17.60 7.73
C VAL A 221 11.78 19.09 7.47
N TRP A 222 12.26 19.61 6.35
CA TRP A 222 12.03 21.00 5.95
C TRP A 222 10.53 21.30 5.83
N ASN A 223 9.77 20.47 5.14
CA ASN A 223 8.33 20.66 4.99
C ASN A 223 7.59 20.60 6.33
N ILE A 224 8.01 19.72 7.26
CA ILE A 224 7.45 19.65 8.61
C ILE A 224 7.75 20.93 9.39
N LEU A 225 8.95 21.48 9.29
CA LEU A 225 9.35 22.69 10.03
C LEU A 225 8.67 23.95 9.49
N THR A 226 8.51 24.05 8.17
CA THR A 226 8.01 25.27 7.51
C THR A 226 6.49 25.28 7.31
N GLN A 227 5.80 24.13 7.43
CA GLN A 227 4.36 24.03 7.20
C GLN A 227 3.63 23.58 8.49
N PRO A 228 3.08 24.51 9.28
CA PRO A 228 2.47 24.19 10.59
C PRO A 228 1.39 23.12 10.53
N LEU A 229 0.50 23.14 9.51
CA LEU A 229 -0.57 22.15 9.36
C LEU A 229 -0.02 20.72 9.15
N ILE A 230 1.01 20.56 8.35
CA ILE A 230 1.67 19.28 8.12
C ILE A 230 2.33 18.80 9.41
N ARG A 231 3.08 19.71 10.08
CA ARG A 231 3.74 19.40 11.35
C ARG A 231 2.77 18.88 12.39
N ASP A 232 1.69 19.62 12.64
CA ASP A 232 0.75 19.30 13.71
C ASP A 232 0.04 17.94 13.44
N ARG A 233 -0.32 17.68 12.18
CA ARG A 233 -0.89 16.40 11.76
C ARG A 233 0.10 15.24 11.90
N ILE A 234 1.36 15.40 11.52
CA ILE A 234 2.40 14.37 11.65
C ILE A 234 2.72 14.11 13.11
N LEU A 235 2.84 15.13 13.95
CA LEU A 235 3.09 14.97 15.38
C LEU A 235 1.93 14.25 16.08
N MET A 236 0.68 14.56 15.71
CA MET A 236 -0.50 13.85 16.21
C MET A 236 -0.47 12.36 15.81
N MET A 237 -0.22 12.04 14.54
CA MET A 237 -0.10 10.66 14.07
C MET A 237 1.03 9.94 14.82
N ARG A 238 2.21 10.56 14.95
CA ARG A 238 3.35 9.97 15.65
C ARG A 238 3.04 9.67 17.11
N ARG A 239 2.34 10.59 17.81
CA ARG A 239 1.93 10.38 19.22
C ARG A 239 1.07 9.13 19.33
N VAL A 240 0.01 9.01 18.52
CA VAL A 240 -0.89 7.85 18.54
C VAL A 240 -0.17 6.57 18.16
N PHE A 241 0.67 6.58 17.13
CA PHE A 241 1.43 5.39 16.74
C PHE A 241 2.43 4.95 17.81
N THR A 242 3.06 5.90 18.53
CA THR A 242 3.95 5.57 19.65
C THR A 242 3.17 5.04 20.85
N GLN A 243 2.00 5.62 21.16
CA GLN A 243 1.13 5.17 22.24
C GLN A 243 0.71 3.71 22.04
N HIS A 244 0.38 3.33 20.80
CA HIS A 244 -0.09 1.99 20.43
C HIS A 244 1.00 1.12 19.77
N GLN A 245 2.29 1.41 20.00
CA GLN A 245 3.39 0.69 19.34
C GLN A 245 3.45 -0.81 19.65
N GLN A 246 2.87 -1.25 20.78
CA GLN A 246 2.79 -2.66 21.16
C GLN A 246 1.62 -3.37 20.47
N ASP A 247 0.53 -2.64 20.20
CA ASP A 247 -0.70 -3.17 19.60
C ASP A 247 -0.70 -3.07 18.08
N LEU A 248 0.12 -2.16 17.51
CA LEU A 248 0.24 -1.92 16.09
C LEU A 248 1.50 -2.54 15.51
N GLY A 249 1.31 -3.29 14.45
CA GLY A 249 2.37 -3.83 13.63
C GLY A 249 2.10 -3.72 12.14
N TYR A 250 2.92 -4.39 11.37
CA TYR A 250 2.64 -4.71 9.98
C TYR A 250 2.61 -6.22 9.78
N ILE A 251 1.92 -6.64 8.75
CA ILE A 251 1.94 -8.00 8.23
C ILE A 251 2.18 -7.96 6.72
N ALA A 252 3.16 -8.72 6.28
CA ALA A 252 3.39 -9.03 4.87
C ALA A 252 2.94 -10.48 4.64
N LEU A 253 2.14 -10.69 3.60
CA LEU A 253 1.53 -11.99 3.28
C LEU A 253 1.78 -12.32 1.80
N CYS A 254 2.23 -13.53 1.54
CA CYS A 254 2.21 -14.14 0.22
C CYS A 254 1.20 -15.29 0.24
N ALA A 255 0.16 -15.20 -0.58
CA ALA A 255 -0.85 -16.24 -0.70
C ALA A 255 -0.94 -16.73 -2.14
N VAL A 256 -1.25 -18.00 -2.32
CA VAL A 256 -1.39 -18.66 -3.63
C VAL A 256 -2.87 -18.91 -3.91
N ARG A 257 -3.31 -18.61 -5.15
CA ARG A 257 -4.63 -19.05 -5.61
C ARG A 257 -4.63 -20.54 -5.83
N GLU A 258 -5.47 -21.25 -5.09
CA GLU A 258 -5.74 -22.66 -5.31
C GLU A 258 -6.63 -22.93 -6.54
N LEU A 259 -6.77 -24.19 -6.91
CA LEU A 259 -7.62 -24.66 -8.02
C LEU A 259 -9.10 -24.31 -7.84
#